data_fc30cb194274140e8fccf7bed68da557
#
_entry.id   fc30cb194274140e8fccf7bed68da557
#
_cell.length_a   1.000
_cell.length_b   1.000
_cell.length_c   1.000
_cell.angle_alpha   90.00
_cell.angle_beta   90.00
_cell.angle_gamma   90.00
#
_symmetry.space_group_name_H-M   'P 1'
#
loop_
_entity.id
_entity.type
_entity.pdbx_description
1 polymer ?
#
loop_
_entity_poly.entity_id
_entity_poly.type
_entity_poly.pdbx_seq_one_letter_code
_entity_poly.pdbx_strand_id
1 'polypeptide(L)' 'MNMPGEAQVQFLDADFRVVKPGNFVRCAVTGTTIPIDELRYWSVERQEAYASPDAALQRLKALGII' A
#
# COMPACT_ATOMS: atom_id res chain seq x y z
N MET A 1 -22.17 -3.10 -7.20
CA MET A 1 -21.86 -1.74 -7.64
C MET A 1 -20.38 -1.45 -7.51
N ASN A 2 -19.82 -0.85 -8.51
CA ASN A 2 -18.43 -0.44 -8.47
C ASN A 2 -18.20 0.67 -7.47
N MET A 3 -17.12 0.57 -6.72
CA MET A 3 -16.68 1.63 -5.82
C MET A 3 -15.37 2.18 -6.37
N PRO A 4 -15.41 3.05 -7.39
CA PRO A 4 -14.20 3.51 -8.05
C PRO A 4 -13.51 4.58 -7.22
N GLY A 5 -12.92 4.21 -6.15
CA GLY A 5 -12.24 5.13 -5.29
C GLY A 5 -11.15 4.43 -4.54
N GLU A 6 -10.44 5.21 -3.74
CA GLU A 6 -9.36 4.68 -2.93
C GLU A 6 -9.93 3.88 -1.76
N ALA A 7 -9.48 2.64 -1.63
CA ALA A 7 -9.85 1.80 -0.51
C ALA A 7 -9.07 2.20 0.73
N GLN A 8 -9.66 1.98 1.90
CA GLN A 8 -8.94 2.02 3.15
C GLN A 8 -8.64 0.58 3.56
N VAL A 9 -7.39 0.29 3.81
CA VAL A 9 -6.91 -1.06 4.05
C VAL A 9 -6.10 -1.08 5.34
N GLN A 10 -6.31 -2.12 6.14
CA GLN A 10 -5.47 -2.42 7.28
C GLN A 10 -4.48 -3.48 6.86
N PHE A 11 -3.18 -3.18 6.95
CA PHE A 11 -2.13 -4.09 6.54
C PHE A 11 -1.73 -4.98 7.72
N LEU A 12 -1.67 -6.28 7.45
CA LEU A 12 -1.31 -7.31 8.43
C LEU A 12 -0.05 -8.02 7.94
N ASP A 13 0.50 -8.91 8.76
CA ASP A 13 1.78 -9.56 8.44
C ASP A 13 1.76 -10.31 7.12
N ALA A 14 0.75 -11.14 6.91
CA ALA A 14 0.68 -11.99 5.73
C ALA A 14 -0.48 -11.67 4.80
N ASP A 15 -1.26 -10.66 5.14
CA ASP A 15 -2.46 -10.33 4.38
C ASP A 15 -2.89 -8.91 4.72
N PHE A 16 -3.96 -8.45 4.10
CA PHE A 16 -4.55 -7.16 4.42
C PHE A 16 -6.06 -7.30 4.48
N ARG A 17 -6.70 -6.34 5.14
CA ARG A 17 -8.14 -6.32 5.29
C ARG A 17 -8.68 -4.99 4.79
N VAL A 18 -9.69 -5.04 3.93
CA VAL A 18 -10.33 -3.82 3.44
C VAL A 18 -11.27 -3.29 4.50
N VAL A 19 -10.98 -2.09 4.99
CA VAL A 19 -11.78 -1.42 5.99
C VAL A 19 -12.89 -0.61 5.33
N LYS A 20 -12.54 0.08 4.25
CA LYS A 20 -13.49 0.86 3.47
C LYS A 20 -13.36 0.45 2.01
N PRO A 21 -14.47 0.10 1.33
CA PRO A 21 -14.40 -0.37 -0.04
C PRO A 21 -13.79 0.62 -1.00
N GLY A 22 -13.13 0.09 -2.01
CA GLY A 22 -12.52 0.83 -3.09
C GLY A 22 -11.82 -0.16 -4.00
N ASN A 23 -11.30 0.27 -5.14
CA ASN A 23 -10.65 -0.63 -6.07
C ASN A 23 -9.14 -0.43 -6.18
N PHE A 24 -8.58 0.53 -5.44
CA PHE A 24 -7.13 0.76 -5.45
C PHE A 24 -6.68 1.39 -4.13
N VAL A 25 -5.37 1.32 -3.89
CA VAL A 25 -4.68 2.12 -2.88
C VAL A 25 -3.52 2.84 -3.57
N ARG A 26 -2.88 3.77 -2.87
CA ARG A 26 -1.76 4.52 -3.45
C ARG A 26 -0.45 4.13 -2.78
N CYS A 27 0.60 4.09 -3.59
CA CYS A 27 1.96 3.90 -3.09
C CYS A 27 2.36 5.09 -2.25
N ALA A 28 2.90 4.84 -1.07
CA ALA A 28 3.31 5.90 -0.15
C ALA A 28 4.52 6.70 -0.66
N VAL A 29 5.28 6.14 -1.59
CA VAL A 29 6.50 6.77 -2.12
C VAL A 29 6.22 7.48 -3.43
N THR A 30 5.60 6.80 -4.37
CA THR A 30 5.44 7.30 -5.74
C THR A 30 4.08 7.91 -6.02
N GLY A 31 3.09 7.65 -5.16
CA GLY A 31 1.72 8.07 -5.41
C GLY A 31 1.02 7.24 -6.48
N THR A 32 1.69 6.22 -7.00
CA THR A 32 1.14 5.36 -8.04
C THR A 32 -0.08 4.61 -7.52
N THR A 33 -1.11 4.52 -8.35
CA THR A 33 -2.30 3.73 -8.05
C THR A 33 -1.97 2.25 -8.10
N ILE A 34 -2.35 1.51 -7.05
CA ILE A 34 -2.13 0.08 -6.95
C ILE A 34 -3.49 -0.59 -6.87
N PRO A 35 -3.91 -1.34 -7.91
CA PRO A 35 -5.16 -2.10 -7.82
C PRO A 35 -5.12 -3.06 -6.64
N ILE A 36 -6.25 -3.22 -5.96
CA ILE A 36 -6.32 -4.05 -4.75
C ILE A 36 -5.85 -5.48 -5.04
N ASP A 37 -6.19 -6.03 -6.19
CA ASP A 37 -5.81 -7.39 -6.55
C ASP A 37 -4.33 -7.53 -6.94
N GLU A 38 -3.62 -6.41 -7.04
CA GLU A 38 -2.17 -6.40 -7.31
C GLU A 38 -1.35 -5.92 -6.13
N LEU A 39 -1.99 -5.65 -5.01
CA LEU A 39 -1.31 -5.16 -3.81
C LEU A 39 -0.50 -6.30 -3.18
N ARG A 40 0.81 -6.13 -3.11
CA ARG A 40 1.73 -7.16 -2.63
C ARG A 40 2.74 -6.67 -1.59
N TYR A 41 3.05 -5.39 -1.59
CA TYR A 41 4.10 -4.83 -0.73
C TYR A 41 3.52 -3.76 0.17
N TRP A 42 3.77 -3.88 1.47
CA TRP A 42 3.29 -2.90 2.44
C TRP A 42 4.12 -2.96 3.71
N SER A 43 3.93 -1.95 4.56
CA SER A 43 4.51 -1.93 5.90
C SER A 43 3.39 -2.02 6.92
N VAL A 44 3.45 -3.01 7.79
CA VAL A 44 2.50 -3.15 8.90
C VAL A 44 2.72 -2.03 9.91
N GLU A 45 3.96 -1.72 10.21
CA GLU A 45 4.28 -0.71 11.21
C GLU A 45 3.81 0.68 10.79
N ARG A 46 4.01 1.03 9.53
CA ARG A 46 3.65 2.34 9.02
C ARG A 46 2.29 2.37 8.35
N GLN A 47 1.67 1.19 8.14
CA GLN A 47 0.38 1.08 7.47
C GLN A 47 0.40 1.78 6.13
N GLU A 48 1.39 1.42 5.30
CA GLU A 48 1.61 2.00 3.98
C GLU A 48 1.72 0.92 2.94
N ALA A 49 1.24 1.22 1.73
CA ALA A 49 1.39 0.34 0.57
C ALA A 49 2.54 0.82 -0.30
N TYR A 50 3.18 -0.10 -0.99
CA TYR A 50 4.26 0.18 -1.93
C TYR A 50 3.99 -0.50 -3.26
N ALA A 51 4.24 0.24 -4.35
CA ALA A 51 3.99 -0.28 -5.69
C ALA A 51 4.99 -1.37 -6.10
N SER A 52 6.17 -1.39 -5.48
CA SER A 52 7.24 -2.30 -5.86
C SER A 52 8.22 -2.45 -4.70
N PRO A 53 9.12 -3.46 -4.76
CA PRO A 53 10.21 -3.55 -3.78
C PRO A 53 11.12 -2.33 -3.80
N ASP A 54 11.32 -1.72 -4.97
CA ASP A 54 12.13 -0.51 -5.08
C ASP A 54 11.50 0.64 -4.31
N ALA A 55 10.19 0.81 -4.39
CA ALA A 55 9.48 1.84 -3.64
C ALA A 55 9.63 1.61 -2.13
N ALA A 56 9.51 0.36 -1.68
CA ALA A 56 9.71 0.02 -0.28
C ALA A 56 11.13 0.39 0.18
N LEU A 57 12.13 0.09 -0.64
CA LEU A 57 13.51 0.39 -0.33
C LEU A 57 13.74 1.91 -0.25
N GLN A 58 13.17 2.67 -1.18
CA GLN A 58 13.26 4.12 -1.17
C GLN A 58 12.66 4.71 0.11
N ARG A 59 11.55 4.13 0.58
CA ARG A 59 10.92 4.59 1.80
C ARG A 59 11.83 4.37 3.00
N LEU A 60 12.48 3.21 3.08
CA LEU A 60 13.41 2.91 4.17
C LEU A 60 14.60 3.87 4.16
N LYS A 61 15.13 4.18 2.99
CA LYS A 61 16.21 5.14 2.85
C LYS A 61 15.77 6.54 3.27
N ALA A 62 14.59 6.96 2.86
CA ALA A 62 14.06 8.28 3.20
C ALA A 62 13.84 8.42 4.71
N LEU A 63 13.54 7.33 5.39
CA LEU A 63 13.35 7.32 6.84
C LEU A 63 14.66 7.13 7.61
N GLY A 64 15.76 6.91 6.91
CA GLY A 64 17.05 6.73 7.55
C GLY A 64 17.25 5.36 8.19
N ILE A 65 16.48 4.35 7.76
CA ILE A 65 16.58 3.01 8.34
C ILE A 65 17.73 2.23 7.71
N ILE A 66 18.01 2.50 6.45
CA ILE A 66 19.13 1.87 5.74
C ILE A 66 19.93 2.89 4.94
#